data_570d7e828709878cfba84917ebdf2581
#
_entry.id   570d7e828709878cfba84917ebdf2581
#
_cell.length_a   1.000
_cell.length_b   1.000
_cell.length_c   1.000
_cell.angle_alpha   90.00
_cell.angle_beta   90.00
_cell.angle_gamma   90.00
#
_symmetry.space_group_name_H-M   'P 1'
#
loop_
_entity.id
_entity.type
_entity.pdbx_description
1 polymer ?
#
loop_
_entity_poly.entity_id
_entity_poly.type
_entity_poly.pdbx_seq_one_letter_code
_entity_poly.pdbx_strand_id
1 'polypeptide(L)'
;MPIGTSGIDAYLLNVVRAARCVTPIMVKQGCGAIVNISSAWAFEPVDLFPTSAVARAGLASFTKLFVDEYARHGVRMNNVLPGWINSLPEKDERRAAVPMQRYGTVEEIAATIAFLASEGGAYINGQNIRVDGGLMRSV
;
A
#
# COMPACT_ATOMS: atom_id res chain seq x y z
N MET A 1 6.38 6.08 23.37
CA MET A 1 5.97 6.31 21.97
C MET A 1 4.44 6.22 21.92
N PRO A 2 3.71 7.31 21.68
CA PRO A 2 2.26 7.27 21.64
C PRO A 2 1.80 6.76 20.27
N ILE A 3 1.22 5.57 20.23
CA ILE A 3 0.50 5.06 19.06
C ILE A 3 -0.97 5.45 19.26
N GLY A 4 -1.42 6.50 18.56
CA GLY A 4 -2.79 6.99 18.66
C GLY A 4 -3.78 6.10 17.93
N THR A 5 -4.97 5.89 18.52
CA THR A 5 -6.06 5.11 17.91
C THR A 5 -6.56 5.72 16.61
N SER A 6 -6.51 7.04 16.44
CA SER A 6 -6.86 7.74 15.20
C SER A 6 -6.01 7.31 14.01
N GLY A 7 -4.71 7.02 14.23
CA GLY A 7 -3.85 6.51 13.16
C GLY A 7 -4.17 5.07 12.76
N ILE A 8 -4.52 4.21 13.71
CA ILE A 8 -5.01 2.85 13.42
C ILE A 8 -6.31 2.94 12.61
N ASP A 9 -7.20 3.84 13.00
CA ASP A 9 -8.45 4.08 12.31
C ASP A 9 -8.22 4.54 10.86
N ALA A 10 -7.35 5.52 10.65
CA ALA A 10 -7.06 6.11 9.35
C ALA A 10 -6.26 5.18 8.41
N TYR A 11 -5.33 4.36 8.92
CA TYR A 11 -4.40 3.60 8.08
C TYR A 11 -4.71 2.11 7.97
N LEU A 12 -5.58 1.57 8.82
CA LEU A 12 -5.97 0.17 8.79
C LEU A 12 -7.49 0.00 8.75
N LEU A 13 -8.22 0.52 9.75
CA LEU A 13 -9.64 0.23 9.87
C LEU A 13 -10.49 0.85 8.77
N ASN A 14 -10.09 1.97 8.16
CA ASN A 14 -10.76 2.52 6.99
C ASN A 14 -10.75 1.52 5.82
N VAL A 15 -9.63 0.84 5.57
CA VAL A 15 -9.51 -0.19 4.53
C VAL A 15 -10.39 -1.38 4.85
N VAL A 16 -10.33 -1.88 6.10
CA VAL A 16 -11.16 -3.01 6.55
C VAL A 16 -12.64 -2.71 6.37
N ARG A 17 -13.10 -1.51 6.74
CA ARG A 17 -14.51 -1.11 6.59
C ARG A 17 -14.91 -0.99 5.13
N ALA A 18 -14.09 -0.33 4.30
CA ALA A 18 -14.35 -0.22 2.86
C ALA A 18 -14.39 -1.61 2.20
N ALA A 19 -13.43 -2.48 2.51
CA ALA A 19 -13.39 -3.83 1.98
C ALA A 19 -14.67 -4.61 2.33
N ARG A 20 -15.15 -4.53 3.58
CA ARG A 20 -16.42 -5.16 3.98
C ARG A 20 -17.62 -4.73 3.15
N CYS A 21 -17.66 -3.47 2.73
CA CYS A 21 -18.75 -2.95 1.92
C CYS A 21 -18.65 -3.39 0.45
N VAL A 22 -17.45 -3.39 -0.15
CA VAL A 22 -17.30 -3.62 -1.60
C VAL A 22 -17.13 -5.10 -1.95
N THR A 23 -16.54 -5.90 -1.07
CA THR A 23 -16.22 -7.32 -1.34
C THR A 23 -17.45 -8.15 -1.73
N PRO A 24 -18.62 -8.06 -1.06
CA PRO A 24 -19.80 -8.83 -1.47
C PRO A 24 -20.26 -8.50 -2.89
N ILE A 25 -20.07 -7.25 -3.33
CA ILE A 25 -20.40 -6.80 -4.68
C ILE A 25 -19.42 -7.44 -5.68
N MET A 26 -18.11 -7.35 -5.41
CA MET A 26 -17.07 -7.92 -6.25
C MET A 26 -17.19 -9.44 -6.38
N VAL A 27 -17.48 -10.14 -5.27
CA VAL A 27 -17.73 -11.59 -5.27
C VAL A 27 -18.90 -11.94 -6.18
N LYS A 28 -20.01 -11.20 -6.10
CA LYS A 28 -21.17 -11.40 -6.98
C LYS A 28 -20.84 -11.13 -8.44
N GLN A 29 -19.94 -10.19 -8.73
CA GLN A 29 -19.47 -9.91 -10.09
C GLN A 29 -18.48 -10.98 -10.61
N GLY A 30 -17.89 -11.80 -9.73
CA GLY A 30 -16.84 -12.74 -10.08
C GLY A 30 -15.49 -12.09 -10.39
N CYS A 31 -15.34 -10.79 -10.16
CA CYS A 31 -14.10 -10.05 -10.37
C CYS A 31 -14.03 -8.79 -9.49
N GLY A 32 -12.82 -8.39 -9.12
CA GLY A 32 -12.57 -7.15 -8.39
C GLY A 32 -11.09 -6.95 -8.10
N ALA A 33 -10.68 -5.69 -8.01
CA ALA A 33 -9.33 -5.33 -7.62
C ALA A 33 -9.35 -4.19 -6.59
N ILE A 34 -8.73 -4.43 -5.45
CA ILE A 34 -8.51 -3.43 -4.40
C ILE A 34 -7.01 -3.13 -4.38
N VAL A 35 -6.66 -1.85 -4.49
CA VAL A 35 -5.27 -1.40 -4.38
C VAL A 35 -5.18 -0.37 -3.24
N ASN A 36 -4.48 -0.74 -2.18
CA ASN A 36 -4.28 0.13 -1.03
C ASN A 36 -3.00 0.93 -1.19
N ILE A 37 -3.02 2.22 -0.84
CA ILE A 37 -1.83 3.03 -0.73
C ILE A 37 -1.30 2.91 0.70
N SER A 38 -0.17 2.20 0.83
CA SER A 38 0.52 1.96 2.08
C SER A 38 1.73 2.92 2.22
N SER A 39 2.88 2.41 2.65
CA SER A 39 4.12 3.18 2.80
C SER A 39 5.32 2.25 2.73
N ALA A 40 6.41 2.72 2.16
CA ALA A 40 7.68 2.01 2.16
C ALA A 40 8.17 1.68 3.59
N TRP A 41 7.86 2.55 4.55
CA TRP A 41 8.21 2.35 5.97
C TRP A 41 7.35 1.33 6.74
N ALA A 42 6.44 0.64 6.08
CA ALA A 42 5.65 -0.42 6.72
C ALA A 42 6.51 -1.60 7.21
N PHE A 43 7.62 -1.89 6.52
CA PHE A 43 8.52 -3.01 6.84
C PHE A 43 9.91 -2.58 7.34
N GLU A 44 10.25 -1.30 7.18
CA GLU A 44 11.45 -0.68 7.75
C GLU A 44 11.03 0.55 8.56
N PRO A 45 10.47 0.33 9.77
CA PRO A 45 9.89 1.41 10.56
C PRO A 45 10.96 2.41 11.02
N VAL A 46 10.56 3.69 11.04
CA VAL A 46 11.38 4.79 11.56
C VAL A 46 10.60 5.59 12.58
N ASP A 47 11.30 6.24 13.50
CA ASP A 47 10.70 7.03 14.59
C ASP A 47 9.83 8.20 14.09
N LEU A 48 10.04 8.61 12.85
CA LEU A 48 9.27 9.70 12.22
C LEU A 48 7.79 9.31 11.98
N PHE A 49 7.49 8.01 11.79
CA PHE A 49 6.14 7.52 11.42
C PHE A 49 5.68 6.32 12.25
N PRO A 50 5.74 6.32 13.59
CA PRO A 50 5.54 5.13 14.40
C PRO A 50 4.14 4.52 14.23
N THR A 51 3.09 5.32 14.33
CA THR A 51 1.70 4.85 14.19
C THR A 51 1.40 4.36 12.77
N SER A 52 1.91 5.08 11.77
CA SER A 52 1.74 4.70 10.36
C SER A 52 2.43 3.36 10.07
N ALA A 53 3.66 3.16 10.54
CA ALA A 53 4.40 1.91 10.32
C ALA A 53 3.66 0.70 10.91
N VAL A 54 3.22 0.79 12.17
CA VAL A 54 2.48 -0.30 12.84
C VAL A 54 1.17 -0.62 12.12
N ALA A 55 0.36 0.40 11.82
CA ALA A 55 -0.93 0.21 11.17
C ALA A 55 -0.79 -0.38 9.76
N ARG A 56 0.23 0.03 9.00
CA ARG A 56 0.46 -0.42 7.62
C ARG A 56 1.12 -1.80 7.55
N ALA A 57 1.90 -2.20 8.55
CA ALA A 57 2.32 -3.59 8.73
C ALA A 57 1.10 -4.49 9.00
N GLY A 58 0.16 -4.03 9.84
CA GLY A 58 -1.13 -4.69 10.03
C GLY A 58 -1.96 -4.78 8.75
N LEU A 59 -1.96 -3.73 7.92
CA LEU A 59 -2.62 -3.73 6.62
C LEU A 59 -2.02 -4.80 5.67
N ALA A 60 -0.71 -4.98 5.68
CA ALA A 60 -0.06 -6.02 4.88
C ALA A 60 -0.52 -7.43 5.30
N SER A 61 -0.62 -7.68 6.61
CA SER A 61 -1.16 -8.93 7.15
C SER A 61 -2.64 -9.12 6.79
N PHE A 62 -3.46 -8.06 6.93
CA PHE A 62 -4.87 -8.08 6.51
C PHE A 62 -5.02 -8.40 5.02
N THR A 63 -4.17 -7.83 4.16
CA THR A 63 -4.17 -8.11 2.72
C THR A 63 -3.96 -9.60 2.42
N LYS A 64 -3.06 -10.28 3.14
CA LYS A 64 -2.86 -11.73 2.98
C LYS A 64 -4.09 -12.54 3.41
N LEU A 65 -4.65 -12.26 4.58
CA LEU A 65 -5.87 -12.93 5.05
C LEU A 65 -7.06 -12.70 4.08
N PHE A 66 -7.16 -11.49 3.54
CA PHE A 66 -8.18 -11.17 2.55
C PHE A 66 -8.04 -12.02 1.28
N VAL A 67 -6.82 -12.15 0.77
CA VAL A 67 -6.54 -12.94 -0.44
C VAL A 67 -6.83 -14.43 -0.23
N ASP A 68 -6.44 -14.99 0.92
CA ASP A 68 -6.70 -16.39 1.25
C ASP A 68 -8.20 -16.72 1.20
N GLU A 69 -9.06 -15.77 1.59
CA GLU A 69 -10.51 -15.95 1.60
C GLU A 69 -11.15 -15.67 0.22
N TYR A 70 -10.73 -14.58 -0.47
CA TYR A 70 -11.50 -14.05 -1.61
C TYR A 70 -10.87 -14.26 -2.99
N ALA A 71 -9.62 -14.73 -3.09
CA ALA A 71 -8.98 -14.95 -4.40
C ALA A 71 -9.73 -15.96 -5.28
N ARG A 72 -10.29 -17.02 -4.69
CA ARG A 72 -11.12 -18.02 -5.38
C ARG A 72 -12.39 -17.43 -6.03
N HIS A 73 -12.81 -16.25 -5.59
CA HIS A 73 -13.96 -15.53 -6.13
C HIS A 73 -13.57 -14.46 -7.17
N GLY A 74 -12.32 -14.45 -7.63
CA GLY A 74 -11.82 -13.48 -8.61
C GLY A 74 -11.55 -12.09 -8.01
N VAL A 75 -11.49 -11.95 -6.67
CA VAL A 75 -11.22 -10.66 -6.03
C VAL A 75 -9.76 -10.60 -5.57
N ARG A 76 -9.06 -9.53 -5.97
CA ARG A 76 -7.65 -9.30 -5.66
C ARG A 76 -7.47 -8.13 -4.70
N MET A 77 -6.45 -8.18 -3.88
CA MET A 77 -6.02 -7.05 -3.03
C MET A 77 -4.51 -6.96 -3.02
N ASN A 78 -3.97 -5.77 -3.31
CA ASN A 78 -2.54 -5.48 -3.26
C ASN A 78 -2.28 -4.14 -2.57
N ASN A 79 -1.06 -3.95 -2.08
CA ASN A 79 -0.60 -2.70 -1.48
C ASN A 79 0.50 -2.09 -2.34
N VAL A 80 0.39 -0.80 -2.64
CA VAL A 80 1.47 0.01 -3.20
C VAL A 80 2.15 0.75 -2.04
N LEU A 81 3.46 0.70 -1.98
CA LEU A 81 4.29 1.25 -0.91
C LEU A 81 5.16 2.39 -1.45
N PRO A 82 4.65 3.63 -1.49
CA PRO A 82 5.44 4.77 -1.93
C PRO A 82 6.58 5.10 -0.98
N GLY A 83 7.72 5.54 -1.54
CA GLY A 83 8.78 6.25 -0.82
C GLY A 83 8.48 7.75 -0.71
N TRP A 84 9.49 8.58 -0.98
CA TRP A 84 9.33 10.04 -1.04
C TRP A 84 8.70 10.44 -2.38
N ILE A 85 7.53 11.06 -2.32
CA ILE A 85 6.73 11.46 -3.50
C ILE A 85 6.55 12.98 -3.51
N ASN A 86 6.50 13.57 -4.70
CA ASN A 86 6.41 15.02 -4.94
C ASN A 86 5.07 15.67 -4.51
N SER A 87 4.15 14.88 -3.95
CA SER A 87 2.98 15.42 -3.23
C SER A 87 3.35 16.11 -1.91
N LEU A 88 4.59 15.95 -1.44
CA LEU A 88 5.15 16.58 -0.26
C LEU A 88 6.26 17.56 -0.68
N PRO A 89 6.52 18.62 0.11
CA PRO A 89 7.66 19.51 -0.10
C PRO A 89 8.96 18.71 -0.14
N GLU A 90 9.75 18.93 -1.19
CA GLU A 90 11.03 18.25 -1.36
C GLU A 90 12.06 18.78 -0.35
N LYS A 91 12.94 17.88 0.08
CA LYS A 91 14.10 18.17 0.94
C LYS A 91 15.31 17.48 0.36
N ASP A 92 16.44 18.17 0.30
CA ASP A 92 17.68 17.65 -0.29
C ASP A 92 18.18 16.39 0.43
N GLU A 93 18.06 16.35 1.76
CA GLU A 93 18.44 15.18 2.56
C GLU A 93 17.63 13.92 2.18
N ARG A 94 16.33 14.09 1.93
CA ARG A 94 15.45 13.00 1.52
C ARG A 94 15.75 12.55 0.09
N ARG A 95 16.00 13.51 -0.81
CA ARG A 95 16.40 13.23 -2.20
C ARG A 95 17.74 12.47 -2.23
N ALA A 96 18.72 12.90 -1.45
CA ALA A 96 20.03 12.25 -1.37
C ALA A 96 19.96 10.81 -0.81
N ALA A 97 18.96 10.50 0.03
CA ALA A 97 18.76 9.16 0.56
C ALA A 97 18.17 8.17 -0.46
N VAL A 98 17.54 8.66 -1.54
CA VAL A 98 16.96 7.81 -2.59
C VAL A 98 18.04 7.45 -3.61
N PRO A 99 18.29 6.18 -3.92
CA PRO A 99 19.27 5.78 -4.95
C PRO A 99 19.05 6.45 -6.32
N MET A 100 17.78 6.64 -6.73
CA MET A 100 17.44 7.36 -7.97
C MET A 100 17.66 8.89 -7.89
N GLN A 101 18.10 9.43 -6.74
CA GLN A 101 18.43 10.86 -6.51
C GLN A 101 17.30 11.84 -6.84
N ARG A 102 16.05 11.38 -6.74
CA ARG A 102 14.85 12.19 -6.93
C ARG A 102 13.68 11.66 -6.11
N TYR A 103 12.68 12.49 -5.90
CA TYR A 103 11.37 12.02 -5.49
C TYR A 103 10.68 11.25 -6.64
N GLY A 104 9.82 10.31 -6.30
CA GLY A 104 8.84 9.77 -7.23
C GLY A 104 7.76 10.80 -7.52
N THR A 105 7.00 10.62 -8.59
CA THR A 105 5.85 11.47 -8.90
C THR A 105 4.53 10.78 -8.56
N VAL A 106 3.48 11.59 -8.39
CA VAL A 106 2.14 11.04 -8.17
C VAL A 106 1.66 10.22 -9.36
N GLU A 107 2.11 10.57 -10.57
CA GLU A 107 1.80 9.85 -11.81
C GLU A 107 2.45 8.46 -11.85
N GLU A 108 3.68 8.32 -11.33
CA GLU A 108 4.36 7.01 -11.22
C GLU A 108 3.62 6.08 -10.27
N ILE A 109 3.10 6.61 -9.15
CA ILE A 109 2.24 5.86 -8.24
C ILE A 109 0.92 5.49 -8.91
N ALA A 110 0.27 6.45 -9.59
CA ALA A 110 -1.00 6.23 -10.28
C ALA A 110 -0.86 5.18 -11.40
N ALA A 111 0.23 5.20 -12.16
CA ALA A 111 0.50 4.20 -13.20
C ALA A 111 0.63 2.79 -12.61
N THR A 112 1.32 2.65 -11.48
CA THR A 112 1.43 1.36 -10.77
C THR A 112 0.06 0.86 -10.29
N ILE A 113 -0.77 1.75 -9.73
CA ILE A 113 -2.13 1.42 -9.30
C ILE A 113 -2.98 0.99 -10.48
N ALA A 114 -2.95 1.73 -11.59
CA ALA A 114 -3.69 1.42 -12.80
C ALA A 114 -3.29 0.04 -13.38
N PHE A 115 -1.99 -0.26 -13.42
CA PHE A 115 -1.48 -1.58 -13.83
C PHE A 115 -2.01 -2.70 -12.93
N LEU A 116 -1.94 -2.55 -11.61
CA LEU A 116 -2.42 -3.55 -10.64
C LEU A 116 -3.94 -3.76 -10.73
N ALA A 117 -4.69 -2.73 -11.08
CA ALA A 117 -6.14 -2.80 -11.24
C ALA A 117 -6.56 -3.40 -12.60
N SER A 118 -5.68 -3.40 -13.60
CA SER A 118 -5.94 -3.89 -14.95
C SER A 118 -5.74 -5.40 -15.10
N GLU A 119 -6.03 -5.91 -16.31
CA GLU A 119 -5.74 -7.29 -16.72
C GLU A 119 -4.23 -7.61 -16.66
N GLY A 120 -3.34 -6.62 -16.86
CA GLY A 120 -1.91 -6.80 -16.71
C GLY A 120 -1.49 -7.23 -15.29
N GLY A 121 -2.27 -6.86 -14.28
CA GLY A 121 -2.10 -7.26 -12.89
C GLY A 121 -2.89 -8.51 -12.47
N ALA A 122 -3.52 -9.23 -13.39
CA ALA A 122 -4.50 -10.29 -13.08
C ALA A 122 -3.94 -11.42 -12.19
N TYR A 123 -2.65 -11.72 -12.28
CA TYR A 123 -2.01 -12.76 -11.46
C TYR A 123 -1.19 -12.20 -10.28
N ILE A 124 -1.27 -10.87 -10.04
CA ILE A 124 -0.63 -10.21 -8.89
C ILE A 124 -1.68 -10.07 -7.79
N ASN A 125 -1.48 -10.80 -6.68
CA ASN A 125 -2.42 -10.82 -5.58
C ASN A 125 -1.71 -10.96 -4.23
N GLY A 126 -2.16 -10.23 -3.21
CA GLY A 126 -1.59 -10.26 -1.88
C GLY A 126 -0.18 -9.65 -1.77
N GLN A 127 0.21 -8.78 -2.70
CA GLN A 127 1.57 -8.26 -2.77
C GLN A 127 1.70 -6.87 -2.13
N ASN A 128 2.92 -6.59 -1.66
CA ASN A 128 3.35 -5.29 -1.15
C ASN A 128 4.41 -4.75 -2.11
N ILE A 129 4.00 -3.89 -3.02
CA ILE A 129 4.83 -3.41 -4.14
C ILE A 129 5.42 -2.06 -3.78
N ARG A 130 6.74 -2.02 -3.61
CA ARG A 130 7.48 -0.78 -3.36
C ARG A 130 7.60 0.04 -4.64
N VAL A 131 7.32 1.34 -4.51
CA VAL A 131 7.53 2.35 -5.55
C VAL A 131 8.28 3.51 -4.88
N ASP A 132 9.57 3.31 -4.64
CA ASP A 132 10.36 4.10 -3.71
C ASP A 132 11.74 4.54 -4.24
N GLY A 133 12.04 4.27 -5.51
CA GLY A 133 13.32 4.61 -6.12
C GLY A 133 14.53 3.87 -5.52
N GLY A 134 14.29 2.72 -4.88
CA GLY A 134 15.31 1.90 -4.23
C GLY A 134 15.65 2.36 -2.81
N LEU A 135 14.78 3.17 -2.18
CA LEU A 135 15.01 3.74 -0.85
C LEU A 135 15.15 2.65 0.23
N MET A 136 14.27 1.65 0.23
CA MET A 136 14.28 0.57 1.23
C MET A 136 15.29 -0.53 0.87
N ARG A 137 15.87 -1.15 1.90
CA ARG A 137 16.95 -2.14 1.75
C ARG A 137 16.49 -3.58 1.95
N SER A 138 15.39 -3.81 2.67
CA SER A 138 14.84 -5.15 2.86
C SER A 138 14.36 -5.73 1.54
N VAL A 139 14.62 -7.02 1.33
CA VAL A 139 14.22 -7.80 0.15
C VAL A 139 13.03 -8.69 0.49
#